data_cf784085c6c7d8d6fcc7064ef0c3ee44
#
_entry.id   cf784085c6c7d8d6fcc7064ef0c3ee44
#
_cell.length_a   1.000
_cell.length_b   1.000
_cell.length_c   1.000
_cell.angle_alpha   90.00
_cell.angle_beta   90.00
_cell.angle_gamma   90.00
#
_symmetry.space_group_name_H-M   'P 1'
#
loop_
_entity.id
_entity.type
_entity.pdbx_description
1 polymer ?
#
loop_
_entity_poly.entity_id
_entity_poly.type
_entity_poly.pdbx_seq_one_letter_code
_entity_poly.pdbx_strand_id
1 'polypeptide(L)'
;MLHRVKKKADINKDKWIGIGGKFEGEESPDECLLREAKEETGLTLTSWQCRGVVTFLNDTCEGEYMYLFTADGFEGEMTQCDEGDLQWVEREFLNALPKWEGDQIFLDLMWQNAPFFLLTLRYHGDTLTEAILNGKKIR
;
A
#
# COMPACT_ATOMS: atom_id res chain seq x y z
N MET A 1 7.77 -4.72 -2.58
CA MET A 1 7.12 -4.65 -1.24
C MET A 1 8.16 -4.39 -0.16
N LEU A 2 7.75 -3.77 0.89
CA LEU A 2 8.57 -3.42 2.04
C LEU A 2 8.20 -4.29 3.23
N HIS A 3 9.19 -4.99 3.80
CA HIS A 3 9.00 -5.76 5.05
C HIS A 3 9.40 -4.89 6.24
N ARG A 4 8.44 -4.54 7.09
CA ARG A 4 8.61 -3.60 8.20
C ARG A 4 9.24 -4.29 9.40
N VAL A 5 10.58 -4.38 9.40
CA VAL A 5 11.33 -5.06 10.47
C VAL A 5 12.27 -4.15 11.26
N LYS A 6 12.46 -2.90 10.83
CA LYS A 6 13.45 -1.99 11.42
C LYS A 6 12.91 -1.12 12.57
N LYS A 7 11.58 -0.97 12.72
CA LYS A 7 10.95 -0.19 13.78
C LYS A 7 10.21 -1.11 14.74
N LYS A 8 10.63 -1.12 16.02
CA LYS A 8 10.06 -2.04 17.02
C LYS A 8 8.61 -1.72 17.42
N ALA A 9 8.22 -0.45 17.42
CA ALA A 9 6.87 0.00 17.83
C ALA A 9 5.94 0.29 16.66
N ASP A 10 6.25 -0.25 15.49
CA ASP A 10 5.48 -0.02 14.27
C ASP A 10 4.25 -0.94 14.24
N ILE A 11 3.07 -0.38 13.98
CA ILE A 11 1.83 -1.16 13.78
C ILE A 11 1.96 -2.16 12.63
N ASN A 12 2.81 -1.85 11.64
CA ASN A 12 3.07 -2.72 10.49
C ASN A 12 4.24 -3.68 10.71
N LYS A 13 4.78 -3.75 11.93
CA LYS A 13 5.94 -4.60 12.22
C LYS A 13 5.72 -6.03 11.75
N ASP A 14 6.71 -6.59 11.08
CA ASP A 14 6.72 -7.93 10.49
C ASP A 14 5.72 -8.14 9.35
N LYS A 15 4.99 -7.09 8.94
CA LYS A 15 4.10 -7.15 7.77
C LYS A 15 4.80 -6.64 6.52
N TRP A 16 4.40 -7.16 5.38
CA TRP A 16 4.81 -6.66 4.08
C TRP A 16 3.77 -5.64 3.59
N ILE A 17 4.24 -4.45 3.23
CA ILE A 17 3.39 -3.36 2.77
C ILE A 17 3.89 -2.82 1.44
N GLY A 18 3.01 -2.09 0.75
CA GLY A 18 3.40 -1.36 -0.45
C GLY A 18 4.31 -0.18 -0.12
N ILE A 19 4.98 0.33 -1.12
CA ILE A 19 5.79 1.54 -1.01
C ILE A 19 4.85 2.74 -0.94
N GLY A 20 5.12 3.68 -0.05
CA GLY A 20 4.31 4.88 0.07
C GLY A 20 4.53 5.60 1.40
N GLY A 21 3.80 6.66 1.59
CA GLY A 21 3.85 7.47 2.79
C GLY A 21 2.76 8.52 2.80
N LYS A 22 2.89 9.47 3.72
CA LYS A 22 1.91 10.55 3.92
C LYS A 22 2.22 11.73 3.02
N PHE A 23 1.18 12.46 2.64
CA PHE A 23 1.34 13.74 1.93
C PHE A 23 2.15 14.72 2.76
N GLU A 24 3.02 15.46 2.09
CA GLU A 24 3.75 16.57 2.70
C GLU A 24 3.39 17.87 1.99
N GLY A 25 3.15 18.92 2.78
CA GLY A 25 2.84 20.23 2.24
C GLY A 25 1.63 20.22 1.32
N GLU A 26 1.79 20.80 0.14
CA GLU A 26 0.73 20.94 -0.85
C GLU A 26 0.85 19.95 -2.01
N GLU A 27 1.25 18.74 -1.73
CA GLU A 27 1.42 17.70 -2.74
C GLU A 27 0.07 17.13 -3.22
N SER A 28 -0.01 16.85 -4.52
CA SER A 28 -1.06 16.00 -5.06
C SER A 28 -0.74 14.53 -4.78
N PRO A 29 -1.72 13.60 -4.93
CA PRO A 29 -1.45 12.17 -4.71
C PRO A 29 -0.31 11.62 -5.57
N ASP A 30 -0.22 12.00 -6.85
CA ASP A 30 0.85 11.52 -7.72
C ASP A 30 2.21 12.18 -7.41
N GLU A 31 2.21 13.44 -6.99
CA GLU A 31 3.45 14.08 -6.51
C GLU A 31 3.99 13.37 -5.27
N CYS A 32 3.10 13.01 -4.34
CA CYS A 32 3.47 12.23 -3.16
C CYS A 32 4.02 10.86 -3.56
N LEU A 33 3.38 10.18 -4.50
CA LEU A 33 3.83 8.89 -5.00
C LEU A 33 5.26 8.98 -5.54
N LEU A 34 5.53 9.95 -6.38
CA LEU A 34 6.86 10.12 -7.00
C LEU A 34 7.93 10.40 -5.96
N ARG A 35 7.62 11.27 -4.99
CA ARG A 35 8.55 11.59 -3.90
C ARG A 35 8.84 10.38 -3.01
N GLU A 36 7.80 9.70 -2.55
CA GLU A 36 7.95 8.53 -1.67
C GLU A 36 8.67 7.38 -2.36
N ALA A 37 8.36 7.13 -3.63
CA ALA A 37 9.05 6.09 -4.39
C ALA A 37 10.54 6.40 -4.48
N LYS A 38 10.90 7.66 -4.75
CA LYS A 38 12.30 8.09 -4.84
C LYS A 38 13.00 7.97 -3.49
N GLU A 39 12.37 8.45 -2.42
CA GLU A 39 12.96 8.42 -1.09
C GLU A 39 13.14 7.00 -0.57
N GLU A 40 12.14 6.13 -0.76
CA GLU A 40 12.16 4.78 -0.20
C GLU A 40 12.94 3.79 -1.06
N THR A 41 12.90 3.93 -2.38
CA THR A 41 13.48 2.92 -3.29
C THR A 41 14.64 3.42 -4.14
N GLY A 42 14.79 4.73 -4.28
CA GLY A 42 15.75 5.32 -5.23
C GLY A 42 15.26 5.33 -6.67
N LEU A 43 14.08 4.78 -6.93
CA LEU A 43 13.54 4.69 -8.30
C LEU A 43 12.77 5.95 -8.67
N THR A 44 12.91 6.38 -9.93
CA THR A 44 12.12 7.47 -10.52
C THR A 44 11.05 6.84 -11.40
N LEU A 45 9.79 6.99 -11.00
CA LEU A 45 8.67 6.44 -11.76
C LEU A 45 8.43 7.26 -13.03
N THR A 46 8.20 6.60 -14.14
CA THR A 46 7.95 7.22 -15.45
C THR A 46 6.56 6.95 -15.99
N SER A 47 5.87 5.93 -15.47
CA SER A 47 4.50 5.58 -15.87
C SER A 47 3.77 5.02 -14.67
N TRP A 48 2.60 5.57 -14.36
CA TRP A 48 1.79 5.14 -13.23
C TRP A 48 0.31 5.37 -13.50
N GLN A 49 -0.53 4.65 -12.75
CA GLN A 49 -1.98 4.79 -12.84
C GLN A 49 -2.58 4.66 -11.45
N CYS A 50 -3.50 5.58 -11.09
CA CYS A 50 -4.25 5.47 -9.85
C CYS A 50 -5.33 4.39 -10.00
N ARG A 51 -5.32 3.41 -9.11
CA ARG A 51 -6.23 2.26 -9.19
C ARG A 51 -7.45 2.41 -8.29
N GLY A 52 -7.32 3.14 -7.20
CA GLY A 52 -8.43 3.34 -6.30
C GLY A 52 -8.02 4.07 -5.02
N VAL A 53 -8.99 4.26 -4.14
CA VAL A 53 -8.75 4.82 -2.81
C VAL A 53 -9.26 3.82 -1.78
N VAL A 54 -8.39 3.51 -0.82
CA VAL A 54 -8.73 2.64 0.31
C VAL A 54 -8.87 3.51 1.55
N THR A 55 -10.02 3.36 2.24
CA THR A 55 -10.22 3.96 3.56
C THR A 55 -9.88 2.89 4.59
N PHE A 56 -8.81 3.13 5.32
CA PHE A 56 -8.33 2.22 6.37
C PHE A 56 -8.77 2.75 7.72
N LEU A 57 -9.60 2.01 8.43
CA LEU A 57 -10.12 2.36 9.74
C LEU A 57 -9.75 1.27 10.75
N ASN A 58 -9.19 1.68 11.88
CA ASN A 58 -8.77 0.78 12.94
C ASN A 58 -9.10 1.42 14.28
N ASP A 59 -9.63 0.68 15.22
CA ASP A 59 -9.98 1.17 16.54
C ASP A 59 -8.76 1.53 17.41
N THR A 60 -7.55 1.17 16.98
CA THR A 60 -6.30 1.42 17.72
C THR A 60 -5.50 2.61 17.18
N CYS A 61 -5.90 3.20 16.06
CA CYS A 61 -5.19 4.34 15.44
C CYS A 61 -6.13 5.20 14.61
N GLU A 62 -5.64 6.34 14.16
CA GLU A 62 -6.41 7.22 13.28
C GLU A 62 -6.65 6.58 11.92
N GLY A 63 -7.80 6.88 11.32
CA GLY A 63 -8.12 6.43 9.97
C GLY A 63 -7.25 7.09 8.91
N GLU A 64 -7.05 6.41 7.81
CA GLU A 64 -6.26 6.89 6.69
C GLU A 64 -6.99 6.66 5.37
N TYR A 65 -6.79 7.60 4.44
CA TYR A 65 -7.17 7.42 3.04
C TYR A 65 -5.90 7.10 2.26
N MET A 66 -5.85 5.93 1.64
CA MET A 66 -4.71 5.50 0.85
C MET A 66 -5.04 5.55 -0.64
N TYR A 67 -4.32 6.36 -1.39
CA TYR A 67 -4.41 6.38 -2.84
C TYR A 67 -3.50 5.28 -3.38
N LEU A 68 -4.09 4.31 -4.06
CA LEU A 68 -3.36 3.17 -4.61
C LEU A 68 -2.97 3.41 -6.05
N PHE A 69 -1.70 3.18 -6.34
CA PHE A 69 -1.16 3.31 -7.69
C PHE A 69 -0.45 2.04 -8.10
N THR A 70 -0.47 1.76 -9.39
CA THR A 70 0.46 0.83 -10.00
C THR A 70 1.40 1.61 -10.91
N ALA A 71 2.66 1.22 -10.94
CA ALA A 71 3.66 1.83 -11.80
C ALA A 71 4.33 0.72 -12.61
N ASP A 72 4.36 0.86 -13.92
CA ASP A 72 4.95 -0.11 -14.83
C ASP A 72 6.19 0.44 -15.55
N GLY A 73 6.52 1.71 -15.33
CA GLY A 73 7.73 2.33 -15.87
C GLY A 73 8.52 3.02 -14.78
N PHE A 74 9.82 2.77 -14.73
CA PHE A 74 10.70 3.40 -13.78
C PHE A 74 12.15 3.42 -14.30
N GLU A 75 12.96 4.32 -13.73
CA GLU A 75 14.38 4.46 -14.02
C GLU A 75 15.16 4.41 -12.72
N GLY A 76 16.43 4.00 -12.81
CA GLY A 76 17.34 3.94 -11.68
C GLY A 76 17.42 2.54 -11.08
N GLU A 77 18.14 2.46 -9.96
CA GLU A 77 18.35 1.20 -9.25
C GLU A 77 17.79 1.31 -7.83
N MET A 78 17.25 0.21 -7.34
CA MET A 78 16.70 0.14 -6.00
C MET A 78 17.78 0.31 -4.94
N THR A 79 17.57 1.24 -4.01
CA THR A 79 18.49 1.51 -2.92
C THR A 79 17.96 0.90 -1.62
N GLN A 80 18.80 0.90 -0.58
CA GLN A 80 18.40 0.39 0.72
C GLN A 80 17.46 1.40 1.41
N CYS A 81 16.37 0.89 1.99
CA CYS A 81 15.38 1.71 2.69
C CYS A 81 15.62 1.67 4.21
N ASP A 82 15.47 2.83 4.87
CA ASP A 82 15.64 2.95 6.32
C ASP A 82 14.47 2.35 7.12
N GLU A 83 13.32 2.18 6.50
CA GLU A 83 12.10 1.71 7.17
C GLU A 83 11.96 0.19 7.21
N GLY A 84 12.68 -0.52 6.36
CA GLY A 84 12.61 -1.98 6.29
C GLY A 84 13.41 -2.53 5.11
N ASP A 85 13.19 -3.79 4.81
CA ASP A 85 13.84 -4.49 3.71
C ASP A 85 13.00 -4.44 2.46
N LEU A 86 13.56 -3.90 1.37
CA LEU A 86 12.91 -3.85 0.07
C LEU A 86 13.21 -5.13 -0.71
N GLN A 87 12.19 -5.71 -1.32
CA GLN A 87 12.35 -6.86 -2.20
C GLN A 87 11.40 -6.80 -3.38
N TRP A 88 11.89 -7.23 -4.54
CA TRP A 88 11.03 -7.56 -5.67
C TRP A 88 10.35 -8.88 -5.35
N VAL A 89 9.02 -8.89 -5.37
CA VAL A 89 8.23 -10.08 -5.04
C VAL A 89 7.38 -10.46 -6.24
N GLU A 90 7.49 -11.70 -6.67
CA GLU A 90 6.65 -12.22 -7.74
C GLU A 90 5.20 -12.30 -7.29
N ARG A 91 4.28 -12.06 -8.22
CA ARG A 91 2.84 -12.04 -7.96
C ARG A 91 2.35 -13.27 -7.21
N GLU A 92 2.80 -14.46 -7.60
CA GLU A 92 2.35 -15.72 -7.02
C GLU A 92 2.77 -15.90 -5.56
N PHE A 93 3.83 -15.20 -5.12
CA PHE A 93 4.29 -15.27 -3.74
C PHE A 93 3.66 -14.21 -2.82
N LEU A 94 2.97 -13.22 -3.37
CA LEU A 94 2.35 -12.16 -2.56
C LEU A 94 1.32 -12.72 -1.58
N ASN A 95 0.58 -13.74 -1.97
CA ASN A 95 -0.47 -14.33 -1.13
C ASN A 95 0.08 -14.96 0.14
N ALA A 96 1.32 -15.42 0.11
CA ALA A 96 1.96 -16.10 1.24
C ALA A 96 2.66 -15.15 2.21
N LEU A 97 2.83 -13.87 1.85
CA LEU A 97 3.53 -12.92 2.71
C LEU A 97 2.65 -12.43 3.85
N PRO A 98 3.21 -12.28 5.07
CA PRO A 98 2.48 -11.63 6.17
C PRO A 98 2.11 -10.20 5.80
N LYS A 99 0.82 -9.88 5.88
CA LYS A 99 0.28 -8.56 5.55
C LYS A 99 -1.05 -8.36 6.25
N TRP A 100 -1.60 -7.15 6.17
CA TRP A 100 -2.95 -6.88 6.63
C TRP A 100 -3.95 -7.69 5.81
N GLU A 101 -4.97 -8.26 6.45
CA GLU A 101 -5.97 -9.13 5.78
C GLU A 101 -6.64 -8.44 4.59
N GLY A 102 -6.97 -7.16 4.73
CA GLY A 102 -7.64 -6.40 3.67
C GLY A 102 -6.76 -6.07 2.49
N ASP A 103 -5.44 -6.10 2.65
CA ASP A 103 -4.50 -5.81 1.57
C ASP A 103 -4.65 -6.81 0.43
N GLN A 104 -5.00 -8.06 0.74
CA GLN A 104 -5.24 -9.06 -0.29
C GLN A 104 -6.39 -8.68 -1.22
N ILE A 105 -7.41 -8.00 -0.68
CA ILE A 105 -8.58 -7.57 -1.47
C ILE A 105 -8.15 -6.59 -2.56
N PHE A 106 -7.43 -5.52 -2.20
CA PHE A 106 -7.05 -4.55 -3.22
C PHE A 106 -5.92 -5.06 -4.12
N LEU A 107 -5.04 -5.93 -3.63
CA LEU A 107 -4.04 -6.56 -4.49
C LEU A 107 -4.72 -7.39 -5.58
N ASP A 108 -5.73 -8.18 -5.23
CA ASP A 108 -6.49 -8.96 -6.19
C ASP A 108 -7.21 -8.07 -7.21
N LEU A 109 -7.81 -6.97 -6.75
CA LEU A 109 -8.48 -6.01 -7.63
C LEU A 109 -7.50 -5.40 -8.63
N MET A 110 -6.31 -5.02 -8.18
CA MET A 110 -5.27 -4.47 -9.06
C MET A 110 -4.77 -5.50 -10.07
N TRP A 111 -4.58 -6.77 -9.65
CA TRP A 111 -4.15 -7.83 -10.54
C TRP A 111 -5.19 -8.17 -11.61
N GLN A 112 -6.48 -8.04 -11.28
CA GLN A 112 -7.58 -8.25 -12.21
C GLN A 112 -7.80 -7.05 -13.12
N ASN A 113 -7.03 -5.99 -12.96
CA ASN A 113 -7.18 -4.74 -13.68
C ASN A 113 -8.60 -4.16 -13.54
N ALA A 114 -9.13 -4.23 -12.32
CA ALA A 114 -10.47 -3.71 -12.00
C ALA A 114 -10.56 -2.21 -12.29
N PRO A 115 -11.75 -1.68 -12.65
CA PRO A 115 -11.96 -0.25 -12.76
C PRO A 115 -11.66 0.46 -11.44
N PHE A 116 -11.42 1.76 -11.48
CA PHE A 116 -11.17 2.57 -10.29
C PHE A 116 -12.21 2.23 -9.20
N PHE A 117 -11.73 1.99 -7.98
CA PHE A 117 -12.60 1.54 -6.90
C PHE A 117 -12.41 2.35 -5.62
N LEU A 118 -13.45 2.33 -4.79
CA LEU A 118 -13.41 2.84 -3.42
C LEU A 118 -13.60 1.64 -2.50
N LEU A 119 -12.62 1.39 -1.65
CA LEU A 119 -12.63 0.25 -0.74
C LEU A 119 -12.50 0.75 0.70
N THR A 120 -13.43 0.34 1.57
CA THR A 120 -13.34 0.64 3.00
C THR A 120 -13.01 -0.63 3.76
N LEU A 121 -11.98 -0.56 4.58
CA LEU A 121 -11.53 -1.66 5.42
C LEU A 121 -11.59 -1.25 6.88
N ARG A 122 -12.37 -1.98 7.68
CA ARG A 122 -12.48 -1.74 9.12
C ARG A 122 -11.86 -2.89 9.88
N TYR A 123 -11.00 -2.53 10.82
CA TYR A 123 -10.26 -3.48 11.64
C TYR A 123 -10.57 -3.32 13.13
N HIS A 124 -10.49 -4.42 13.85
CA HIS A 124 -10.37 -4.43 15.30
C HIS A 124 -9.00 -5.04 15.60
N GLY A 125 -8.06 -4.21 16.05
CA GLY A 125 -6.66 -4.63 16.15
C GLY A 125 -6.13 -5.05 14.77
N ASP A 126 -5.68 -6.29 14.65
CA ASP A 126 -5.17 -6.84 13.39
C ASP A 126 -6.23 -7.60 12.59
N THR A 127 -7.45 -7.70 13.11
CA THR A 127 -8.53 -8.48 12.50
C THR A 127 -9.43 -7.61 11.64
N LEU A 128 -9.57 -7.99 10.37
CA LEU A 128 -10.51 -7.33 9.46
C LEU A 128 -11.94 -7.71 9.82
N THR A 129 -12.74 -6.72 10.23
CA THR A 129 -14.13 -6.94 10.65
C THR A 129 -15.14 -6.62 9.56
N GLU A 130 -14.80 -5.73 8.62
CA GLU A 130 -15.71 -5.34 7.55
C GLU A 130 -14.94 -4.84 6.35
N ALA A 131 -15.42 -5.18 5.15
CA ALA A 131 -14.91 -4.63 3.90
C ALA A 131 -16.08 -4.22 3.01
N ILE A 132 -16.03 -3.00 2.49
CA ILE A 132 -17.06 -2.42 1.63
C ILE A 132 -16.40 -1.97 0.33
N LEU A 133 -16.86 -2.51 -0.79
CA LEU A 133 -16.34 -2.18 -2.12
C LEU A 133 -17.40 -1.44 -2.91
N ASN A 134 -17.08 -0.19 -3.31
CA ASN A 134 -18.00 0.67 -4.08
C ASN A 134 -19.40 0.74 -3.47
N GLY A 135 -19.45 0.85 -2.15
CA GLY A 135 -20.72 0.93 -1.40
C GLY A 135 -21.38 -0.39 -1.09
N LYS A 136 -20.82 -1.52 -1.49
CA LYS A 136 -21.37 -2.85 -1.23
C LYS A 136 -20.50 -3.62 -0.25
N LYS A 137 -21.11 -4.15 0.79
CA LYS A 137 -20.43 -4.99 1.78
C LYS A 137 -20.01 -6.31 1.13
N ILE A 138 -18.71 -6.62 1.17
CA ILE A 138 -18.15 -7.85 0.61
C ILE A 138 -17.63 -8.79 1.70
N ARG A 139 -17.46 -8.27 2.93
CA ARG A 139 -16.99 -9.09 4.04
C ARG A 139 -17.42 -8.55 5.40
#